data_c16eb8638ce854fe28933d35845c6416
#
_entry.id   c16eb8638ce854fe28933d35845c6416
#
_cell.length_a   1.000
_cell.length_b   1.000
_cell.length_c   1.000
_cell.angle_alpha   90.00
_cell.angle_beta   90.00
_cell.angle_gamma   90.00
#
_symmetry.space_group_name_H-M   'P 1'
#
loop_
_entity.id
_entity.type
_entity.pdbx_description
1 polymer ?
#
loop_
_entity_poly.entity_id
_entity_poly.type
_entity_poly.pdbx_seq_one_letter_code
_entity_poly.pdbx_strand_id
1 'polypeptide(L)'
;MQFTQIYGQTSLKESLRKLAEGKQIPHAMIWLGEDGTGNLPLALAFATFLHCSSPVHGDSCGRCDACGKHARLMHPDMHLSFPVIGKSGEGGGALSTSYLAEFRQALTANPYTSFADWLQLMEAGNKQASISRAECYDLMGRLSLTAYSGSWKILLMWMPEFLGQAGNVLLKMLEEPPPGTLFFLIATRTDHILPTIVSRAQVLRVPPIESEEIARALVELHHLDEGEARAQAPLAEGSLIKMRQLMEVEDGVGLGDTLFMEMMRLSYSGKVAPLMAWLDQVSELGREGQKKILLVGLDLLRGCLLEMHGARALRPVVASQQAFISGFSRFLNIPKINRIHKQLQEALLHLERNAHARLLFHNLVNRLHETLRPELHQ
;
A
#
# COMPACT_ATOMS: atom_id res chain seq x y z
N MET A 1 5.47 -19.32 3.63
CA MET A 1 5.54 -18.74 2.26
C MET A 1 6.88 -19.06 1.65
N GLN A 2 6.93 -19.36 0.33
CA GLN A 2 8.14 -19.70 -0.42
C GLN A 2 8.37 -18.66 -1.53
N PHE A 3 9.60 -18.50 -1.99
CA PHE A 3 9.90 -17.60 -3.12
C PHE A 3 9.16 -17.99 -4.42
N THR A 4 8.94 -19.30 -4.62
CA THR A 4 8.18 -19.82 -5.77
C THR A 4 6.72 -19.41 -5.77
N GLN A 5 6.14 -19.05 -4.63
CA GLN A 5 4.76 -18.59 -4.49
C GLN A 5 4.57 -17.09 -4.79
N ILE A 6 5.65 -16.38 -5.10
CA ILE A 6 5.61 -14.93 -5.33
C ILE A 6 5.76 -14.67 -6.83
N TYR A 7 4.86 -13.91 -7.38
CA TYR A 7 4.90 -13.49 -8.78
C TYR A 7 6.05 -12.51 -9.04
N GLY A 8 6.79 -12.73 -10.12
CA GLY A 8 7.91 -11.89 -10.51
C GLY A 8 9.07 -11.85 -9.52
N GLN A 9 9.76 -10.71 -9.47
CA GLN A 9 10.84 -10.38 -8.54
C GLN A 9 12.07 -11.31 -8.64
N THR A 10 12.33 -11.91 -9.81
CA THR A 10 13.35 -12.97 -9.99
C THR A 10 14.74 -12.51 -9.58
N SER A 11 15.21 -11.35 -10.06
CA SER A 11 16.53 -10.80 -9.72
C SER A 11 16.67 -10.47 -8.24
N LEU A 12 15.58 -10.02 -7.62
CA LEU A 12 15.56 -9.69 -6.20
C LEU A 12 15.61 -10.96 -5.33
N LYS A 13 14.86 -12.02 -5.70
CA LYS A 13 14.92 -13.34 -5.06
C LYS A 13 16.34 -13.91 -5.11
N GLU A 14 17.03 -13.80 -6.26
CA GLU A 14 18.42 -14.23 -6.39
C GLU A 14 19.38 -13.44 -5.50
N SER A 15 19.19 -12.12 -5.43
CA SER A 15 20.00 -11.25 -4.56
C SER A 15 19.82 -11.62 -3.08
N LEU A 16 18.58 -11.89 -2.65
CA LEU A 16 18.27 -12.32 -1.28
C LEU A 16 18.89 -13.68 -0.94
N ARG A 17 18.88 -14.62 -1.89
CA ARG A 17 19.57 -15.92 -1.73
C ARG A 17 21.06 -15.73 -1.49
N LYS A 18 21.72 -14.91 -2.31
CA LYS A 18 23.14 -14.60 -2.18
C LYS A 18 23.49 -13.95 -0.84
N LEU A 19 22.63 -13.02 -0.36
CA LEU A 19 22.80 -12.40 0.96
C LEU A 19 22.75 -13.43 2.09
N ALA A 20 21.81 -14.38 2.01
CA ALA A 20 21.66 -15.44 3.02
C ALA A 20 22.83 -16.43 2.99
N GLU A 21 23.25 -16.88 1.81
CA GLU A 21 24.39 -17.78 1.61
C GLU A 21 25.71 -17.14 2.07
N GLY A 22 25.93 -15.86 1.75
CA GLY A 22 27.10 -15.09 2.16
C GLY A 22 27.10 -14.69 3.64
N LYS A 23 26.02 -14.95 4.39
CA LYS A 23 25.81 -14.50 5.78
C LYS A 23 26.02 -13.00 5.99
N GLN A 24 25.80 -12.21 4.96
CA GLN A 24 26.01 -10.74 4.93
C GLN A 24 24.67 -10.00 4.93
N ILE A 25 23.71 -10.49 5.76
CA ILE A 25 22.37 -9.90 5.83
C ILE A 25 22.46 -8.60 6.64
N PRO A 26 22.05 -7.46 6.09
CA PRO A 26 21.96 -6.22 6.84
C PRO A 26 20.99 -6.39 8.01
N HIS A 27 21.38 -5.89 9.19
CA HIS A 27 20.55 -6.01 10.38
C HIS A 27 19.22 -5.26 10.26
N ALA A 28 19.13 -4.21 9.44
CA ALA A 28 17.91 -3.48 9.15
C ALA A 28 17.76 -3.27 7.62
N MET A 29 16.58 -3.64 7.10
CA MET A 29 16.23 -3.53 5.68
C MET A 29 14.86 -2.86 5.53
N ILE A 30 14.77 -1.83 4.69
CA ILE A 30 13.51 -1.24 4.24
C ILE A 30 13.14 -1.87 2.90
N TRP A 31 12.06 -2.65 2.87
CA TRP A 31 11.48 -3.26 1.67
C TRP A 31 10.52 -2.26 1.03
N LEU A 32 11.06 -1.41 0.16
CA LEU A 32 10.35 -0.28 -0.42
C LEU A 32 9.72 -0.68 -1.76
N GLY A 33 8.40 -0.69 -1.80
CA GLY A 33 7.62 -0.98 -3.02
C GLY A 33 6.18 -0.53 -2.84
N GLU A 34 5.51 -0.22 -3.93
CA GLU A 34 4.08 0.11 -3.92
C GLU A 34 3.24 -1.08 -3.46
N ASP A 35 2.03 -0.80 -2.99
CA ASP A 35 1.08 -1.84 -2.57
C ASP A 35 0.81 -2.83 -3.71
N GLY A 36 0.94 -4.12 -3.40
CA GLY A 36 0.68 -5.20 -4.36
C GLY A 36 1.86 -5.57 -5.26
N THR A 37 3.04 -4.94 -5.13
CA THR A 37 4.25 -5.30 -5.88
C THR A 37 4.99 -6.51 -5.30
N GLY A 38 4.56 -6.99 -4.13
CA GLY A 38 5.11 -8.17 -3.48
C GLY A 38 6.14 -7.90 -2.39
N ASN A 39 6.29 -6.67 -1.90
CA ASN A 39 7.22 -6.31 -0.82
C ASN A 39 6.96 -7.12 0.46
N LEU A 40 5.73 -7.18 0.95
CA LEU A 40 5.36 -7.95 2.15
C LEU A 40 5.52 -9.47 1.96
N PRO A 41 4.92 -10.10 0.91
CA PRO A 41 5.09 -11.54 0.69
C PRO A 41 6.56 -11.94 0.45
N LEU A 42 7.36 -11.10 -0.20
CA LEU A 42 8.78 -11.38 -0.41
C LEU A 42 9.58 -11.34 0.90
N ALA A 43 9.30 -10.39 1.79
CA ALA A 43 9.91 -10.34 3.12
C ALA A 43 9.52 -11.55 3.98
N LEU A 44 8.25 -11.99 3.92
CA LEU A 44 7.78 -13.21 4.58
C LEU A 44 8.47 -14.46 4.02
N ALA A 45 8.64 -14.58 2.71
CA ALA A 45 9.34 -15.69 2.09
C ALA A 45 10.82 -15.69 2.47
N PHE A 46 11.47 -14.54 2.50
CA PHE A 46 12.86 -14.42 2.94
C PHE A 46 13.03 -14.81 4.42
N ALA A 47 12.14 -14.36 5.30
CA ALA A 47 12.11 -14.78 6.69
C ALA A 47 11.94 -16.31 6.83
N THR A 48 11.07 -16.92 6.02
CA THR A 48 10.88 -18.38 5.98
C THR A 48 12.15 -19.08 5.50
N PHE A 49 12.82 -18.54 4.48
CA PHE A 49 14.06 -19.09 3.94
C PHE A 49 15.20 -19.08 4.98
N LEU A 50 15.34 -17.96 5.73
CA LEU A 50 16.35 -17.83 6.78
C LEU A 50 16.18 -18.80 7.96
N HIS A 51 14.94 -19.17 8.27
CA HIS A 51 14.63 -20.13 9.34
C HIS A 51 14.53 -21.59 8.84
N CYS A 52 14.56 -21.81 7.52
CA CYS A 52 14.43 -23.16 6.98
C CYS A 52 15.65 -24.01 7.34
N SER A 53 15.41 -25.18 7.95
CA SER A 53 16.49 -26.09 8.34
C SER A 53 17.14 -26.84 7.17
N SER A 54 16.44 -26.93 6.02
CA SER A 54 16.89 -27.70 4.85
C SER A 54 16.39 -27.06 3.56
N PRO A 55 16.94 -25.87 3.16
CA PRO A 55 16.57 -25.21 1.90
C PRO A 55 16.83 -26.14 0.69
N VAL A 56 15.95 -26.08 -0.31
CA VAL A 56 16.02 -26.91 -1.52
C VAL A 56 15.90 -26.01 -2.75
N HIS A 57 16.81 -26.18 -3.71
CA HIS A 57 16.82 -25.40 -4.96
C HIS A 57 16.78 -23.88 -4.76
N GLY A 58 17.43 -23.37 -3.72
CA GLY A 58 17.47 -21.94 -3.41
C GLY A 58 16.16 -21.39 -2.85
N ASP A 59 15.26 -22.23 -2.34
CA ASP A 59 14.02 -21.85 -1.65
C ASP A 59 13.87 -22.61 -0.33
N SER A 60 12.97 -22.14 0.52
CA SER A 60 12.60 -22.87 1.73
C SER A 60 11.93 -24.21 1.38
N CYS A 61 12.17 -25.26 2.15
CA CYS A 61 11.70 -26.61 1.81
C CYS A 61 10.18 -26.80 1.92
N GLY A 62 9.46 -25.89 2.57
CA GLY A 62 8.01 -25.94 2.76
C GLY A 62 7.49 -27.00 3.75
N ARG A 63 8.34 -27.93 4.24
CA ARG A 63 7.91 -29.12 5.02
C ARG A 63 8.56 -29.26 6.39
N CYS A 64 9.66 -28.56 6.69
CA CYS A 64 10.27 -28.61 8.03
C CYS A 64 9.39 -27.86 9.05
N ASP A 65 9.65 -28.09 10.34
CA ASP A 65 8.89 -27.48 11.44
C ASP A 65 8.86 -25.94 11.36
N ALA A 66 10.02 -25.33 11.07
CA ALA A 66 10.11 -23.88 10.87
C ALA A 66 9.22 -23.40 9.70
N CYS A 67 9.27 -24.07 8.54
CA CYS A 67 8.41 -23.75 7.40
C CYS A 67 6.91 -23.91 7.74
N GLY A 68 6.55 -24.95 8.46
CA GLY A 68 5.17 -25.18 8.94
C GLY A 68 4.68 -24.08 9.90
N LYS A 69 5.54 -23.57 10.78
CA LYS A 69 5.25 -22.45 11.68
C LYS A 69 5.14 -21.14 10.89
N HIS A 70 6.04 -20.88 9.93
CA HIS A 70 5.98 -19.71 9.05
C HIS A 70 4.74 -19.69 8.15
N ALA A 71 4.29 -20.85 7.66
CA ALA A 71 3.07 -20.94 6.85
C ALA A 71 1.83 -20.44 7.62
N ARG A 72 1.84 -20.57 8.95
CA ARG A 72 0.79 -20.08 9.85
C ARG A 72 1.13 -18.74 10.51
N LEU A 73 2.27 -18.12 10.15
CA LEU A 73 2.80 -16.90 10.77
C LEU A 73 2.95 -17.02 12.31
N MET A 74 3.37 -18.20 12.77
CA MET A 74 3.45 -18.58 14.20
C MET A 74 4.88 -18.97 14.62
N HIS A 75 5.90 -18.61 13.82
CA HIS A 75 7.28 -18.90 14.22
C HIS A 75 7.67 -18.04 15.44
N PRO A 76 8.21 -18.62 16.52
CA PRO A 76 8.47 -17.90 17.77
C PRO A 76 9.49 -16.77 17.62
N ASP A 77 10.46 -16.92 16.72
CA ASP A 77 11.48 -15.89 16.43
C ASP A 77 11.08 -14.93 15.32
N MET A 78 9.82 -14.95 14.86
CA MET A 78 9.25 -13.96 13.94
C MET A 78 8.23 -13.09 14.67
N HIS A 79 8.55 -11.83 14.86
CA HIS A 79 7.71 -10.83 15.51
C HIS A 79 7.05 -9.97 14.43
N LEU A 80 5.72 -9.91 14.46
CA LEU A 80 4.93 -9.09 13.54
C LEU A 80 4.53 -7.80 14.25
N SER A 81 4.66 -6.68 13.56
CA SER A 81 4.15 -5.38 13.98
C SER A 81 3.50 -4.69 12.79
N PHE A 82 2.35 -4.07 13.00
CA PHE A 82 1.54 -3.45 11.96
C PHE A 82 0.63 -2.39 12.59
N PRO A 83 0.12 -1.42 11.80
CA PRO A 83 -0.76 -0.39 12.32
C PRO A 83 -2.07 -0.97 12.82
N VAL A 84 -2.49 -0.53 14.02
CA VAL A 84 -3.76 -0.93 14.64
C VAL A 84 -4.53 0.28 15.16
N ILE A 85 -5.85 0.13 15.28
CA ILE A 85 -6.72 1.14 15.90
C ILE A 85 -6.79 0.93 17.42
N GLY A 86 -6.73 2.02 18.18
CA GLY A 86 -6.94 1.97 19.63
C GLY A 86 -8.38 1.58 19.97
N LYS A 87 -8.56 0.66 20.93
CA LYS A 87 -9.87 0.37 21.51
C LYS A 87 -10.21 1.48 22.53
N SER A 88 -11.49 1.88 22.56
CA SER A 88 -11.96 2.89 23.50
C SER A 88 -11.69 2.44 24.96
N GLY A 89 -10.94 3.23 25.72
CA GLY A 89 -10.62 2.93 27.13
C GLY A 89 -9.20 2.38 27.42
N GLU A 90 -8.41 2.03 26.40
CA GLU A 90 -7.01 1.61 26.58
C GLU A 90 -6.08 2.84 26.65
N GLY A 91 -5.72 3.26 27.85
CA GLY A 91 -4.86 4.44 28.10
C GLY A 91 -3.39 4.31 27.69
N GLY A 92 -2.95 3.17 27.13
CA GLY A 92 -1.55 2.88 26.80
C GLY A 92 -1.22 2.79 25.31
N GLY A 93 -2.19 2.90 24.41
CA GLY A 93 -2.04 2.62 22.97
C GLY A 93 -2.24 1.13 22.64
N ALA A 94 -2.90 0.87 21.51
CA ALA A 94 -3.15 -0.49 21.06
C ALA A 94 -1.85 -1.18 20.64
N LEU A 95 -1.78 -2.49 20.89
CA LEU A 95 -0.69 -3.36 20.45
C LEU A 95 -1.14 -4.19 19.26
N SER A 96 -0.22 -4.45 18.33
CA SER A 96 -0.46 -5.33 17.18
C SER A 96 -0.83 -6.76 17.62
N THR A 97 -0.36 -7.19 18.80
CA THR A 97 -0.72 -8.49 19.38
C THR A 97 -2.21 -8.66 19.63
N SER A 98 -2.96 -7.60 19.87
CA SER A 98 -4.42 -7.63 20.07
C SER A 98 -5.20 -7.97 18.80
N TYR A 99 -4.56 -7.88 17.63
CA TYR A 99 -5.15 -8.16 16.31
C TYR A 99 -4.35 -9.22 15.52
N LEU A 100 -3.48 -9.95 16.23
CA LEU A 100 -2.55 -10.86 15.57
C LEU A 100 -3.25 -12.06 14.90
N ALA A 101 -4.37 -12.51 15.44
CA ALA A 101 -5.16 -13.59 14.87
C ALA A 101 -5.78 -13.18 13.53
N GLU A 102 -6.40 -12.01 13.49
CA GLU A 102 -7.03 -11.42 12.31
C GLU A 102 -5.98 -11.13 11.23
N PHE A 103 -4.84 -10.57 11.61
CA PHE A 103 -3.74 -10.28 10.69
C PHE A 103 -3.15 -11.55 10.07
N ARG A 104 -2.96 -12.60 10.87
CA ARG A 104 -2.54 -13.92 10.37
C ARG A 104 -3.54 -14.51 9.40
N GLN A 105 -4.83 -14.44 9.72
CA GLN A 105 -5.89 -14.91 8.84
C GLN A 105 -5.88 -14.14 7.50
N ALA A 106 -5.79 -12.82 7.54
CA ALA A 106 -5.72 -11.98 6.34
C ALA A 106 -4.54 -12.36 5.45
N LEU A 107 -3.32 -12.41 6.00
CA LEU A 107 -2.11 -12.74 5.23
C LEU A 107 -2.05 -14.19 4.76
N THR A 108 -2.67 -15.12 5.47
CA THR A 108 -2.75 -16.52 5.04
C THR A 108 -3.74 -16.68 3.89
N ALA A 109 -4.85 -15.94 3.92
CA ALA A 109 -5.83 -15.91 2.84
C ALA A 109 -5.29 -15.18 1.60
N ASN A 110 -4.65 -14.04 1.79
CA ASN A 110 -4.05 -13.25 0.71
C ASN A 110 -2.80 -12.51 1.21
N PRO A 111 -1.59 -12.96 0.85
CA PRO A 111 -0.36 -12.28 1.26
C PRO A 111 -0.14 -10.91 0.59
N TYR A 112 -0.91 -10.60 -0.46
CA TYR A 112 -0.97 -9.27 -1.09
C TYR A 112 -2.12 -8.42 -0.50
N THR A 113 -2.34 -8.49 0.81
CA THR A 113 -3.34 -7.68 1.52
C THR A 113 -2.96 -6.20 1.45
N SER A 114 -3.92 -5.35 1.07
CA SER A 114 -3.74 -3.90 1.11
C SER A 114 -3.99 -3.33 2.51
N PHE A 115 -3.46 -2.13 2.75
CA PHE A 115 -3.78 -1.42 3.99
C PHE A 115 -5.27 -1.09 4.12
N ALA A 116 -5.96 -0.83 3.01
CA ALA A 116 -7.40 -0.61 2.99
C ALA A 116 -8.18 -1.88 3.40
N ASP A 117 -7.80 -3.06 2.87
CA ASP A 117 -8.39 -4.35 3.28
C ASP A 117 -8.19 -4.60 4.78
N TRP A 118 -7.00 -4.26 5.29
CA TRP A 118 -6.68 -4.40 6.71
C TRP A 118 -7.54 -3.49 7.60
N LEU A 119 -7.72 -2.22 7.22
CA LEU A 119 -8.60 -1.30 7.94
C LEU A 119 -10.06 -1.74 7.93
N GLN A 120 -10.52 -2.29 6.81
CA GLN A 120 -11.87 -2.85 6.70
C GLN A 120 -12.06 -4.04 7.64
N LEU A 121 -11.07 -4.94 7.70
CA LEU A 121 -11.12 -6.12 8.57
C LEU A 121 -11.11 -5.74 10.05
N MET A 122 -10.41 -4.66 10.42
CA MET A 122 -10.44 -4.10 11.79
C MET A 122 -11.72 -3.30 12.10
N GLU A 123 -12.64 -3.11 11.14
CA GLU A 123 -13.80 -2.22 11.27
C GLU A 123 -13.39 -0.80 11.71
N ALA A 124 -12.30 -0.29 11.13
CA ALA A 124 -11.67 0.95 11.57
C ALA A 124 -12.60 2.18 11.44
N GLY A 125 -13.51 2.19 10.45
CA GLY A 125 -14.37 3.34 10.18
C GLY A 125 -13.52 4.62 9.96
N ASN A 126 -13.76 5.64 10.78
CA ASN A 126 -12.99 6.89 10.76
C ASN A 126 -11.81 6.91 11.74
N LYS A 127 -11.54 5.81 12.46
CA LYS A 127 -10.42 5.74 13.41
C LYS A 127 -9.10 5.68 12.66
N GLN A 128 -8.08 6.33 13.20
CA GLN A 128 -6.74 6.32 12.64
C GLN A 128 -5.95 5.15 13.22
N ALA A 129 -5.40 4.30 12.33
CA ALA A 129 -4.46 3.28 12.73
C ALA A 129 -3.07 3.90 12.99
N SER A 130 -2.32 3.33 13.91
CA SER A 130 -0.96 3.74 14.22
C SER A 130 -0.15 2.58 14.80
N ILE A 131 1.17 2.68 14.75
CA ILE A 131 2.08 1.85 15.54
C ILE A 131 2.46 2.67 16.76
N SER A 132 1.95 2.27 17.90
CA SER A 132 2.04 3.07 19.14
C SER A 132 3.42 3.03 19.77
N ARG A 133 3.69 3.98 20.68
CA ARG A 133 4.90 3.96 21.51
C ARG A 133 4.95 2.74 22.42
N ALA A 134 3.78 2.28 22.90
CA ALA A 134 3.67 1.06 23.71
C ALA A 134 4.07 -0.18 22.89
N GLU A 135 3.67 -0.27 21.61
CA GLU A 135 4.11 -1.30 20.69
C GLU A 135 5.64 -1.33 20.56
N CYS A 136 6.27 -0.16 20.40
CA CYS A 136 7.74 -0.08 20.30
C CYS A 136 8.44 -0.61 21.56
N TYR A 137 7.93 -0.29 22.76
CA TYR A 137 8.49 -0.83 24.01
C TYR A 137 8.28 -2.35 24.15
N ASP A 138 7.11 -2.85 23.79
CA ASP A 138 6.82 -4.29 23.80
C ASP A 138 7.74 -5.05 22.85
N LEU A 139 7.95 -4.51 21.64
CA LEU A 139 8.91 -5.06 20.67
C LEU A 139 10.33 -5.10 21.22
N MET A 140 10.78 -4.03 21.87
CA MET A 140 12.10 -4.01 22.52
C MET A 140 12.24 -5.13 23.56
N GLY A 141 11.22 -5.32 24.41
CA GLY A 141 11.18 -6.41 25.39
C GLY A 141 11.31 -7.78 24.72
N ARG A 142 10.50 -8.04 23.70
CA ARG A 142 10.51 -9.34 23.00
C ARG A 142 11.84 -9.59 22.25
N LEU A 143 12.39 -8.58 21.59
CA LEU A 143 13.65 -8.71 20.82
C LEU A 143 14.88 -8.81 21.71
N SER A 144 14.83 -8.38 22.97
CA SER A 144 15.94 -8.56 23.92
C SER A 144 16.13 -10.02 24.39
N LEU A 145 15.10 -10.86 24.24
CA LEU A 145 15.18 -12.28 24.57
C LEU A 145 16.08 -13.04 23.59
N THR A 146 16.60 -14.17 24.02
CA THR A 146 17.38 -15.09 23.15
C THR A 146 16.47 -15.73 22.11
N ALA A 147 17.00 -15.99 20.91
CA ALA A 147 16.25 -16.70 19.87
C ALA A 147 15.91 -18.13 20.33
N TYR A 148 14.70 -18.57 20.03
CA TYR A 148 14.22 -19.93 20.37
C TYR A 148 14.89 -21.00 19.49
N SER A 149 14.98 -20.75 18.18
CA SER A 149 15.57 -21.68 17.21
C SER A 149 17.05 -21.43 16.91
N GLY A 150 17.67 -20.44 17.53
CA GLY A 150 19.11 -20.24 17.59
C GLY A 150 19.77 -19.42 16.48
N SER A 151 19.12 -19.07 15.36
CA SER A 151 19.78 -18.36 14.27
C SER A 151 19.43 -16.88 14.19
N TRP A 152 18.16 -16.55 13.97
CA TRP A 152 17.72 -15.20 13.73
C TRP A 152 16.43 -14.87 14.49
N LYS A 153 16.34 -13.67 15.04
CA LYS A 153 15.08 -13.04 15.47
C LYS A 153 14.71 -12.01 14.40
N ILE A 154 13.54 -12.12 13.83
CA ILE A 154 13.11 -11.25 12.74
C ILE A 154 11.92 -10.41 13.21
N LEU A 155 12.09 -9.09 13.28
CA LEU A 155 10.98 -8.17 13.36
C LEU A 155 10.54 -7.83 11.94
N LEU A 156 9.34 -8.23 11.57
CA LEU A 156 8.67 -7.80 10.35
C LEU A 156 7.65 -6.73 10.74
N MET A 157 7.97 -5.49 10.39
CA MET A 157 7.11 -4.34 10.63
C MET A 157 6.48 -3.89 9.31
N TRP A 158 5.18 -4.06 9.20
CA TRP A 158 4.43 -3.61 8.04
C TRP A 158 3.94 -2.18 8.23
N MET A 159 4.08 -1.35 7.20
CA MET A 159 3.72 0.07 7.20
C MET A 159 4.40 0.90 8.32
N PRO A 160 5.75 0.93 8.39
CA PRO A 160 6.48 1.74 9.37
C PRO A 160 6.21 3.25 9.26
N GLU A 161 5.58 3.71 8.18
CA GLU A 161 5.07 5.07 7.99
C GLU A 161 4.12 5.51 9.12
N PHE A 162 3.45 4.55 9.76
CA PHE A 162 2.52 4.77 10.86
C PHE A 162 3.18 4.83 12.25
N LEU A 163 4.52 4.75 12.32
CA LEU A 163 5.28 4.94 13.57
C LEU A 163 5.26 6.39 14.05
N GLY A 164 5.33 7.36 13.12
CA GLY A 164 5.50 8.76 13.50
C GLY A 164 6.63 8.94 14.51
N GLN A 165 6.41 9.75 15.52
CA GLN A 165 7.39 10.02 16.60
C GLN A 165 7.65 8.81 17.53
N ALA A 166 6.79 7.80 17.54
CA ALA A 166 7.01 6.58 18.31
C ALA A 166 8.27 5.83 17.86
N GLY A 167 8.63 5.95 16.58
CA GLY A 167 9.83 5.33 16.00
C GLY A 167 11.14 5.72 16.67
N ASN A 168 11.20 6.87 17.35
CA ASN A 168 12.40 7.25 18.12
C ASN A 168 12.77 6.23 19.20
N VAL A 169 11.80 5.48 19.73
CA VAL A 169 12.05 4.43 20.74
C VAL A 169 12.91 3.30 20.16
N LEU A 170 12.77 3.00 18.86
CA LEU A 170 13.48 1.91 18.20
C LEU A 170 14.91 2.28 17.77
N LEU A 171 15.29 3.57 17.78
CA LEU A 171 16.58 4.02 17.24
C LEU A 171 17.77 3.35 17.91
N LYS A 172 17.78 3.24 19.24
CA LYS A 172 18.85 2.59 19.99
C LYS A 172 19.03 1.12 19.55
N MET A 173 17.91 0.41 19.33
CA MET A 173 17.94 -0.99 18.92
C MET A 173 18.34 -1.17 17.45
N LEU A 174 18.09 -0.17 16.61
CA LEU A 174 18.56 -0.14 15.23
C LEU A 174 20.07 0.21 15.15
N GLU A 175 20.59 1.01 16.07
CA GLU A 175 22.02 1.32 16.16
C GLU A 175 22.83 0.15 16.72
N GLU A 176 22.35 -0.45 17.81
CA GLU A 176 22.99 -1.55 18.52
C GLU A 176 22.02 -2.74 18.61
N PRO A 177 21.81 -3.48 17.51
CA PRO A 177 20.84 -4.57 17.49
C PRO A 177 21.28 -5.73 18.40
N PRO A 178 20.34 -6.32 19.16
CA PRO A 178 20.65 -7.55 19.89
C PRO A 178 21.17 -8.63 18.93
N PRO A 179 22.10 -9.49 19.38
CA PRO A 179 22.70 -10.50 18.50
C PRO A 179 21.64 -11.35 17.77
N GLY A 180 21.88 -11.57 16.46
CA GLY A 180 20.95 -12.35 15.63
C GLY A 180 19.60 -11.67 15.36
N THR A 181 19.48 -10.35 15.51
CA THR A 181 18.22 -9.63 15.25
C THR A 181 18.25 -8.97 13.88
N LEU A 182 17.18 -9.18 13.09
CA LEU A 182 16.95 -8.56 11.80
C LEU A 182 15.65 -7.74 11.81
N PHE A 183 15.70 -6.55 11.24
CA PHE A 183 14.57 -5.64 11.09
C PHE A 183 14.15 -5.57 9.63
N PHE A 184 12.97 -6.08 9.31
CA PHE A 184 12.35 -5.98 7.99
C PHE A 184 11.23 -4.94 8.07
N LEU A 185 11.48 -3.75 7.55
CA LEU A 185 10.55 -2.63 7.52
C LEU A 185 9.90 -2.60 6.13
N ILE A 186 8.64 -2.99 6.03
CA ILE A 186 7.91 -3.11 4.77
C ILE A 186 7.15 -1.82 4.52
N ALA A 187 7.66 -1.00 3.60
CA ALA A 187 7.22 0.36 3.35
C ALA A 187 6.74 0.57 1.91
N THR A 188 5.79 1.48 1.75
CA THR A 188 5.39 1.98 0.42
C THR A 188 6.12 3.27 0.05
N ARG A 189 6.52 4.06 1.05
CA ARG A 189 7.19 5.35 0.88
C ARG A 189 8.11 5.65 2.08
N THR A 190 9.20 6.34 1.86
CA THR A 190 10.18 6.64 2.91
C THR A 190 10.02 8.01 3.55
N ASP A 191 9.31 8.94 2.91
CA ASP A 191 9.13 10.32 3.37
C ASP A 191 8.29 10.46 4.65
N HIS A 192 7.53 9.43 5.02
CA HIS A 192 6.79 9.35 6.29
C HIS A 192 7.50 8.52 7.37
N ILE A 193 8.66 7.95 7.06
CA ILE A 193 9.52 7.27 8.03
C ILE A 193 10.55 8.28 8.55
N LEU A 194 10.86 8.23 9.84
CA LEU A 194 11.87 9.12 10.42
C LEU A 194 13.19 8.99 9.64
N PRO A 195 13.82 10.09 9.19
CA PRO A 195 15.10 10.07 8.48
C PRO A 195 16.19 9.32 9.24
N THR A 196 16.13 9.36 10.58
CA THR A 196 17.04 8.63 11.49
C THR A 196 16.89 7.11 11.39
N ILE A 197 15.70 6.57 11.07
CA ILE A 197 15.48 5.15 10.79
C ILE A 197 15.99 4.81 9.40
N VAL A 198 15.65 5.64 8.39
CA VAL A 198 16.04 5.43 7.00
C VAL A 198 17.56 5.40 6.85
N SER A 199 18.29 6.27 7.56
CA SER A 199 19.76 6.33 7.51
C SER A 199 20.48 5.11 8.10
N ARG A 200 19.79 4.27 8.87
CA ARG A 200 20.31 3.07 9.55
C ARG A 200 19.89 1.75 8.91
N ALA A 201 19.06 1.82 7.89
CA ALA A 201 18.53 0.65 7.21
C ALA A 201 18.94 0.63 5.73
N GLN A 202 19.24 -0.54 5.21
CA GLN A 202 19.47 -0.71 3.77
C GLN A 202 18.13 -0.70 3.03
N VAL A 203 17.96 0.21 2.08
CA VAL A 203 16.77 0.28 1.25
C VAL A 203 16.85 -0.76 0.13
N LEU A 204 15.95 -1.72 0.15
CA LEU A 204 15.73 -2.72 -0.88
C LEU A 204 14.50 -2.30 -1.70
N ARG A 205 14.71 -1.88 -2.93
CA ARG A 205 13.60 -1.48 -3.82
C ARG A 205 12.96 -2.71 -4.41
N VAL A 206 11.64 -2.83 -4.22
CA VAL A 206 10.80 -3.87 -4.82
C VAL A 206 10.07 -3.25 -6.01
N PRO A 207 10.50 -3.53 -7.25
CA PRO A 207 9.91 -2.93 -8.43
C PRO A 207 8.48 -3.46 -8.69
N PRO A 208 7.68 -2.77 -9.53
CA PRO A 208 6.44 -3.29 -10.04
C PRO A 208 6.63 -4.68 -10.69
N ILE A 209 5.63 -5.53 -10.56
CA ILE A 209 5.63 -6.87 -11.17
C ILE A 209 5.51 -6.72 -12.69
N GLU A 210 6.30 -7.46 -13.45
CA GLU A 210 6.26 -7.44 -14.91
C GLU A 210 4.89 -7.90 -15.45
N SER A 211 4.43 -7.31 -16.56
CA SER A 211 3.10 -7.58 -17.11
C SER A 211 2.88 -9.05 -17.44
N GLU A 212 3.90 -9.79 -17.90
CA GLU A 212 3.79 -11.24 -18.16
C GLU A 212 3.52 -12.03 -16.85
N GLU A 213 4.11 -11.62 -15.73
CA GLU A 213 3.87 -12.24 -14.43
C GLU A 213 2.48 -11.91 -13.88
N ILE A 214 1.99 -10.69 -14.14
CA ILE A 214 0.60 -10.31 -13.84
C ILE A 214 -0.37 -11.12 -14.72
N ALA A 215 -0.07 -11.30 -16.03
CA ALA A 215 -0.89 -12.13 -16.90
C ALA A 215 -0.94 -13.58 -16.41
N ARG A 216 0.20 -14.14 -15.98
CA ARG A 216 0.24 -15.46 -15.36
C ARG A 216 -0.64 -15.54 -14.11
N ALA A 217 -0.58 -14.52 -13.25
CA ALA A 217 -1.43 -14.46 -12.05
C ALA A 217 -2.92 -14.39 -12.40
N LEU A 218 -3.30 -13.65 -13.45
CA LEU A 218 -4.68 -13.59 -13.95
C LEU A 218 -5.18 -14.96 -14.42
N VAL A 219 -4.36 -15.72 -15.16
CA VAL A 219 -4.70 -17.09 -15.58
C VAL A 219 -4.83 -18.02 -14.37
N GLU A 220 -3.85 -18.01 -13.46
CA GLU A 220 -3.81 -18.93 -12.31
C GLU A 220 -4.88 -18.65 -11.24
N LEU A 221 -5.14 -17.36 -10.93
CA LEU A 221 -6.01 -16.95 -9.83
C LEU A 221 -7.45 -16.65 -10.26
N HIS A 222 -7.63 -16.15 -11.49
CA HIS A 222 -8.93 -15.71 -12.01
C HIS A 222 -9.42 -16.54 -13.19
N HIS A 223 -8.65 -17.55 -13.64
CA HIS A 223 -9.00 -18.45 -14.72
C HIS A 223 -9.32 -17.75 -16.06
N LEU A 224 -8.69 -16.58 -16.32
CA LEU A 224 -8.83 -15.88 -17.57
C LEU A 224 -8.13 -16.66 -18.70
N ASP A 225 -8.61 -16.44 -19.94
CA ASP A 225 -7.87 -16.86 -21.13
C ASP A 225 -6.54 -16.11 -21.25
N GLU A 226 -5.49 -16.76 -21.81
CA GLU A 226 -4.15 -16.15 -21.92
C GLU A 226 -4.14 -14.84 -22.72
N GLY A 227 -4.95 -14.75 -23.79
CA GLY A 227 -5.05 -13.55 -24.61
C GLY A 227 -5.68 -12.40 -23.84
N GLU A 228 -6.74 -12.68 -23.10
CA GLU A 228 -7.45 -11.75 -22.25
C GLU A 228 -6.59 -11.29 -21.07
N ALA A 229 -5.88 -12.23 -20.43
CA ALA A 229 -4.96 -11.94 -19.34
C ALA A 229 -3.82 -11.00 -19.77
N ARG A 230 -3.21 -11.24 -20.95
CA ARG A 230 -2.18 -10.34 -21.50
C ARG A 230 -2.71 -8.96 -21.87
N ALA A 231 -3.95 -8.88 -22.34
CA ALA A 231 -4.57 -7.58 -22.65
C ALA A 231 -4.86 -6.75 -21.38
N GLN A 232 -5.23 -7.42 -20.28
CA GLN A 232 -5.59 -6.75 -19.01
C GLN A 232 -4.39 -6.50 -18.09
N ALA A 233 -3.34 -7.31 -18.15
CA ALA A 233 -2.19 -7.22 -17.27
C ALA A 233 -1.56 -5.81 -17.18
N PRO A 234 -1.40 -5.02 -18.26
CA PRO A 234 -0.88 -3.67 -18.18
C PRO A 234 -1.71 -2.70 -17.33
N LEU A 235 -3.04 -2.93 -17.21
CA LEU A 235 -3.94 -2.11 -16.40
C LEU A 235 -3.62 -2.18 -14.89
N ALA A 236 -3.03 -3.29 -14.47
CA ALA A 236 -2.61 -3.51 -13.08
C ALA A 236 -1.35 -2.71 -12.70
N GLU A 237 -0.61 -2.14 -13.65
CA GLU A 237 0.62 -1.37 -13.42
C GLU A 237 1.62 -2.07 -12.48
N GLY A 238 1.69 -3.40 -12.56
CA GLY A 238 2.59 -4.23 -11.75
C GLY A 238 2.14 -4.46 -10.30
N SER A 239 0.86 -4.22 -9.98
CA SER A 239 0.28 -4.44 -8.65
C SER A 239 -0.83 -5.51 -8.69
N LEU A 240 -0.64 -6.59 -7.94
CA LEU A 240 -1.69 -7.63 -7.80
C LEU A 240 -2.91 -7.12 -7.01
N ILE A 241 -2.76 -6.13 -6.15
CA ILE A 241 -3.89 -5.48 -5.49
C ILE A 241 -4.74 -4.72 -6.52
N LYS A 242 -4.08 -3.93 -7.37
CA LYS A 242 -4.78 -3.19 -8.44
C LYS A 242 -5.43 -4.14 -9.43
N MET A 243 -4.75 -5.22 -9.79
CA MET A 243 -5.31 -6.30 -10.62
C MET A 243 -6.61 -6.86 -10.01
N ARG A 244 -6.59 -7.26 -8.73
CA ARG A 244 -7.78 -7.75 -8.04
C ARG A 244 -8.92 -6.72 -8.05
N GLN A 245 -8.62 -5.46 -7.74
CA GLN A 245 -9.61 -4.39 -7.75
C GLN A 245 -10.26 -4.19 -9.13
N LEU A 246 -9.50 -4.37 -10.21
CA LEU A 246 -10.03 -4.31 -11.57
C LEU A 246 -10.96 -5.50 -11.88
N MET A 247 -10.68 -6.68 -11.30
CA MET A 247 -11.51 -7.88 -11.48
C MET A 247 -12.80 -7.86 -10.65
N GLU A 248 -12.79 -7.19 -9.51
CA GLU A 248 -13.96 -7.09 -8.61
C GLU A 248 -15.02 -6.07 -9.09
N VAL A 249 -14.71 -5.26 -10.11
CA VAL A 249 -15.59 -4.18 -10.55
C VAL A 249 -16.04 -4.42 -11.99
N GLU A 250 -17.36 -4.51 -12.19
CA GLU A 250 -17.96 -4.51 -13.54
C GLU A 250 -17.50 -3.25 -14.29
N ASP A 251 -17.07 -3.40 -15.54
CA ASP A 251 -16.50 -2.33 -16.40
C ASP A 251 -15.18 -1.70 -15.91
N GLY A 252 -14.51 -2.24 -14.89
CA GLY A 252 -13.21 -1.75 -14.40
C GLY A 252 -13.25 -0.34 -13.78
N VAL A 253 -14.43 0.17 -13.41
CA VAL A 253 -14.63 1.50 -12.81
C VAL A 253 -14.97 1.38 -11.34
N GLY A 254 -14.03 1.70 -10.50
CA GLY A 254 -14.22 1.70 -9.05
C GLY A 254 -15.12 2.82 -8.55
N LEU A 255 -15.63 2.67 -7.34
CA LEU A 255 -16.42 3.72 -6.67
C LEU A 255 -15.67 5.05 -6.61
N GLY A 256 -14.34 5.02 -6.40
CA GLY A 256 -13.51 6.22 -6.40
C GLY A 256 -13.50 6.95 -7.73
N ASP A 257 -13.44 6.21 -8.85
CA ASP A 257 -13.50 6.76 -10.22
C ASP A 257 -14.86 7.44 -10.44
N THR A 258 -15.95 6.74 -10.13
CA THR A 258 -17.31 7.26 -10.29
C THR A 258 -17.50 8.56 -9.50
N LEU A 259 -17.13 8.56 -8.23
CA LEU A 259 -17.27 9.72 -7.35
C LEU A 259 -16.38 10.89 -7.78
N PHE A 260 -15.15 10.62 -8.25
CA PHE A 260 -14.30 11.68 -8.77
C PHE A 260 -14.85 12.30 -10.06
N MET A 261 -15.28 11.45 -11.01
CA MET A 261 -15.86 11.93 -12.27
C MET A 261 -17.14 12.75 -12.00
N GLU A 262 -17.95 12.33 -11.04
CA GLU A 262 -19.12 13.09 -10.59
C GLU A 262 -18.74 14.42 -9.94
N MET A 263 -17.74 14.42 -9.05
CA MET A 263 -17.19 15.64 -8.45
C MET A 263 -16.80 16.68 -9.52
N MET A 264 -16.10 16.22 -10.58
CA MET A 264 -15.68 17.11 -11.66
C MET A 264 -16.88 17.67 -12.45
N ARG A 265 -17.91 16.85 -12.71
CA ARG A 265 -19.17 17.29 -13.36
C ARG A 265 -19.92 18.29 -12.49
N LEU A 266 -20.01 18.04 -11.18
CA LEU A 266 -20.64 18.95 -10.22
C LEU A 266 -19.88 20.27 -10.12
N SER A 267 -18.54 20.21 -10.06
CA SER A 267 -17.69 21.39 -10.08
C SER A 267 -17.88 22.24 -11.34
N TYR A 268 -18.04 21.62 -12.50
CA TYR A 268 -18.31 22.33 -13.75
C TYR A 268 -19.71 22.95 -13.78
N SER A 269 -20.74 22.18 -13.35
CA SER A 269 -22.14 22.62 -13.44
C SER A 269 -22.54 23.66 -12.40
N GLY A 270 -21.88 23.70 -11.25
CA GLY A 270 -22.19 24.61 -10.14
C GLY A 270 -23.55 24.38 -9.47
N LYS A 271 -24.19 23.21 -9.67
CA LYS A 271 -25.50 22.88 -9.09
C LYS A 271 -25.39 22.50 -7.61
N VAL A 272 -26.05 23.25 -6.73
CA VAL A 272 -25.93 23.10 -5.27
C VAL A 272 -26.62 21.82 -4.75
N ALA A 273 -27.85 21.52 -5.17
CA ALA A 273 -28.59 20.39 -4.60
C ALA A 273 -27.94 19.01 -4.88
N PRO A 274 -27.51 18.69 -6.13
CA PRO A 274 -26.74 17.45 -6.36
C PRO A 274 -25.40 17.41 -5.62
N LEU A 275 -24.74 18.58 -5.45
CA LEU A 275 -23.50 18.66 -4.68
C LEU A 275 -23.71 18.26 -3.21
N MET A 276 -24.81 18.70 -2.59
CA MET A 276 -25.10 18.33 -1.20
C MET A 276 -25.30 16.81 -1.03
N ALA A 277 -26.03 16.16 -1.93
CA ALA A 277 -26.20 14.72 -1.93
C ALA A 277 -24.88 13.97 -2.11
N TRP A 278 -24.03 14.43 -3.03
CA TRP A 278 -22.70 13.88 -3.23
C TRP A 278 -21.80 14.04 -1.99
N LEU A 279 -21.85 15.20 -1.33
CA LEU A 279 -21.10 15.46 -0.09
C LEU A 279 -21.53 14.53 1.06
N ASP A 280 -22.84 14.23 1.17
CA ASP A 280 -23.35 13.28 2.15
C ASP A 280 -22.81 11.88 1.88
N GLN A 281 -22.87 11.41 0.63
CA GLN A 281 -22.31 10.11 0.23
C GLN A 281 -20.80 10.00 0.52
N VAL A 282 -20.02 11.02 0.17
CA VAL A 282 -18.56 11.04 0.44
C VAL A 282 -18.27 11.10 1.94
N SER A 283 -19.12 11.75 2.73
CA SER A 283 -18.94 11.85 4.17
C SER A 283 -19.15 10.51 4.89
N GLU A 284 -19.95 9.62 4.33
CA GLU A 284 -20.20 8.26 4.84
C GLU A 284 -19.02 7.32 4.55
N LEU A 285 -18.18 7.65 3.56
CA LEU A 285 -16.97 6.88 3.28
C LEU A 285 -15.97 7.08 4.42
N GLY A 286 -15.32 6.01 4.82
CA GLY A 286 -14.17 6.10 5.69
C GLY A 286 -13.05 6.92 5.04
N ARG A 287 -12.09 7.38 5.86
CA ARG A 287 -11.01 8.27 5.43
C ARG A 287 -10.22 7.73 4.23
N GLU A 288 -9.95 6.44 4.18
CA GLU A 288 -9.25 5.82 3.07
C GLU A 288 -10.08 5.83 1.76
N GLY A 289 -11.39 5.66 1.84
CA GLY A 289 -12.27 5.84 0.68
C GLY A 289 -12.24 7.27 0.15
N GLN A 290 -12.22 8.26 1.05
CA GLN A 290 -12.10 9.68 0.69
C GLN A 290 -10.75 10.00 0.04
N LYS A 291 -9.63 9.46 0.57
CA LYS A 291 -8.30 9.59 -0.04
C LYS A 291 -8.26 8.94 -1.43
N LYS A 292 -8.89 7.76 -1.58
CA LYS A 292 -8.96 7.05 -2.86
C LYS A 292 -9.59 7.90 -3.96
N ILE A 293 -10.64 8.67 -3.66
CA ILE A 293 -11.25 9.61 -4.62
C ILE A 293 -10.19 10.61 -5.15
N LEU A 294 -9.39 11.19 -4.26
CA LEU A 294 -8.38 12.19 -4.63
C LEU A 294 -7.21 11.58 -5.40
N LEU A 295 -6.75 10.38 -5.00
CA LEU A 295 -5.68 9.65 -5.67
C LEU A 295 -6.08 9.24 -7.10
N VAL A 296 -7.30 8.72 -7.27
CA VAL A 296 -7.88 8.45 -8.59
C VAL A 296 -7.94 9.74 -9.41
N GLY A 297 -8.32 10.85 -8.79
CA GLY A 297 -8.35 12.15 -9.44
C GLY A 297 -7.00 12.60 -9.98
N LEU A 298 -5.93 12.44 -9.21
CA LEU A 298 -4.56 12.74 -9.64
C LEU A 298 -4.14 11.86 -10.83
N ASP A 299 -4.51 10.58 -10.80
CA ASP A 299 -4.20 9.64 -11.87
C ASP A 299 -5.00 9.94 -13.17
N LEU A 300 -6.29 10.24 -13.08
CA LEU A 300 -7.11 10.66 -14.22
C LEU A 300 -6.62 11.99 -14.81
N LEU A 301 -6.17 12.92 -13.98
CA LEU A 301 -5.59 14.20 -14.43
C LEU A 301 -4.29 13.97 -15.19
N ARG A 302 -3.44 13.03 -14.74
CA ARG A 302 -2.26 12.56 -15.49
C ARG A 302 -2.68 11.99 -16.85
N GLY A 303 -3.74 11.19 -16.88
CA GLY A 303 -4.33 10.66 -18.12
C GLY A 303 -4.74 11.77 -19.10
N CYS A 304 -5.39 12.83 -18.60
CA CYS A 304 -5.75 14.01 -19.41
C CYS A 304 -4.52 14.71 -19.98
N LEU A 305 -3.45 14.85 -19.21
CA LEU A 305 -2.19 15.44 -19.67
C LEU A 305 -1.57 14.62 -20.80
N LEU A 306 -1.48 13.29 -20.64
CA LEU A 306 -0.96 12.39 -21.67
C LEU A 306 -1.82 12.41 -22.94
N GLU A 307 -3.14 12.46 -22.80
CA GLU A 307 -4.09 12.60 -23.90
C GLU A 307 -3.82 13.87 -24.72
N MET A 308 -3.64 15.02 -24.06
CA MET A 308 -3.37 16.30 -24.71
C MET A 308 -2.06 16.31 -25.49
N HIS A 309 -1.07 15.49 -25.09
CA HIS A 309 0.23 15.36 -25.76
C HIS A 309 0.33 14.17 -26.71
N GLY A 310 -0.78 13.46 -27.01
CA GLY A 310 -0.78 12.31 -27.90
C GLY A 310 -0.03 11.06 -27.36
N ALA A 311 0.24 11.04 -26.07
CA ALA A 311 1.05 10.00 -25.41
C ALA A 311 0.18 8.92 -24.70
N ARG A 312 -0.99 8.59 -25.25
CA ARG A 312 -1.95 7.63 -24.66
C ARG A 312 -1.34 6.27 -24.35
N ALA A 313 -0.42 5.82 -25.19
CA ALA A 313 0.23 4.50 -25.03
C ALA A 313 1.05 4.38 -23.73
N LEU A 314 1.39 5.48 -23.07
CA LEU A 314 2.14 5.46 -21.81
C LEU A 314 1.29 5.14 -20.58
N ARG A 315 -0.04 5.09 -20.71
CA ARG A 315 -0.96 4.73 -19.65
C ARG A 315 -2.13 3.93 -20.20
N PRO A 316 -2.14 2.61 -19.99
CA PRO A 316 -3.33 1.80 -20.28
C PRO A 316 -4.48 2.24 -19.36
N VAL A 317 -5.69 2.30 -19.92
CA VAL A 317 -6.90 2.70 -19.22
C VAL A 317 -8.08 1.85 -19.65
N VAL A 318 -9.06 1.69 -18.76
CA VAL A 318 -10.34 1.07 -19.11
C VAL A 318 -11.21 2.02 -19.97
N ALA A 319 -12.11 1.46 -20.77
CA ALA A 319 -12.88 2.22 -21.75
C ALA A 319 -13.65 3.41 -21.17
N SER A 320 -14.22 3.27 -19.99
CA SER A 320 -14.97 4.32 -19.28
C SER A 320 -14.09 5.47 -18.80
N GLN A 321 -12.88 5.18 -18.27
CA GLN A 321 -11.89 6.19 -17.94
C GLN A 321 -11.43 6.92 -19.21
N GLN A 322 -11.21 6.19 -20.31
CA GLN A 322 -10.82 6.76 -21.59
C GLN A 322 -11.89 7.76 -22.12
N ALA A 323 -13.17 7.40 -22.01
CA ALA A 323 -14.26 8.29 -22.41
C ALA A 323 -14.26 9.60 -21.59
N PHE A 324 -14.05 9.51 -20.26
CA PHE A 324 -13.92 10.69 -19.41
C PHE A 324 -12.68 11.51 -19.76
N ILE A 325 -11.50 10.90 -19.88
CA ILE A 325 -10.25 11.57 -20.22
C ILE A 325 -10.36 12.32 -21.55
N SER A 326 -10.85 11.65 -22.61
CA SER A 326 -11.00 12.27 -23.94
C SER A 326 -12.02 13.39 -23.97
N GLY A 327 -13.09 13.30 -23.16
CA GLY A 327 -14.09 14.36 -23.03
C GLY A 327 -13.57 15.54 -22.20
N PHE A 328 -12.94 15.25 -21.06
CA PHE A 328 -12.54 16.27 -20.10
C PHE A 328 -11.27 17.02 -20.50
N SER A 329 -10.31 16.37 -21.17
CA SER A 329 -9.07 17.00 -21.66
C SER A 329 -9.33 18.22 -22.55
N ARG A 330 -10.47 18.28 -23.25
CA ARG A 330 -10.86 19.40 -24.12
C ARG A 330 -11.12 20.71 -23.36
N PHE A 331 -11.44 20.62 -22.07
CA PHE A 331 -11.71 21.77 -21.19
C PHE A 331 -10.47 22.20 -20.39
N LEU A 332 -9.36 21.45 -20.52
CA LEU A 332 -8.15 21.67 -19.76
C LEU A 332 -7.06 22.33 -20.61
N ASN A 333 -6.20 23.08 -19.93
CA ASN A 333 -4.90 23.54 -20.41
C ASN A 333 -3.86 23.32 -19.30
N ILE A 334 -2.58 23.47 -19.62
CA ILE A 334 -1.49 23.21 -18.66
C ILE A 334 -1.66 24.01 -17.35
N PRO A 335 -1.97 25.33 -17.37
CA PRO A 335 -2.21 26.08 -16.13
C PRO A 335 -3.37 25.52 -15.29
N LYS A 336 -4.48 25.10 -15.91
CA LYS A 336 -5.62 24.49 -15.20
C LYS A 336 -5.23 23.16 -14.60
N ILE A 337 -4.52 22.29 -15.34
CA ILE A 337 -4.02 21.00 -14.85
C ILE A 337 -3.16 21.21 -13.61
N ASN A 338 -2.20 22.12 -13.67
CA ASN A 338 -1.32 22.40 -12.53
C ASN A 338 -2.10 22.92 -11.30
N ARG A 339 -3.10 23.77 -11.53
CA ARG A 339 -3.95 24.28 -10.45
C ARG A 339 -4.81 23.19 -9.82
N ILE A 340 -5.46 22.35 -10.64
CA ILE A 340 -6.27 21.21 -10.17
C ILE A 340 -5.39 20.23 -9.42
N HIS A 341 -4.23 19.88 -9.97
CA HIS A 341 -3.27 18.98 -9.33
C HIS A 341 -2.88 19.47 -7.93
N LYS A 342 -2.51 20.76 -7.81
CA LYS A 342 -2.18 21.38 -6.52
C LYS A 342 -3.35 21.33 -5.55
N GLN A 343 -4.58 21.61 -6.00
CA GLN A 343 -5.79 21.56 -5.17
C GLN A 343 -6.08 20.15 -4.63
N LEU A 344 -5.91 19.12 -5.46
CA LEU A 344 -6.08 17.72 -5.05
C LEU A 344 -5.01 17.29 -4.05
N GLN A 345 -3.74 17.67 -4.28
CA GLN A 345 -2.65 17.37 -3.33
C GLN A 345 -2.84 18.05 -1.98
N GLU A 346 -3.25 19.32 -1.96
CA GLU A 346 -3.57 20.04 -0.73
C GLU A 346 -4.73 19.38 0.02
N ALA A 347 -5.77 18.97 -0.70
CA ALA A 347 -6.90 18.26 -0.10
C ALA A 347 -6.48 16.92 0.50
N LEU A 348 -5.62 16.15 -0.17
CA LEU A 348 -5.06 14.89 0.34
C LEU A 348 -4.27 15.12 1.62
N LEU A 349 -3.39 16.13 1.65
CA LEU A 349 -2.62 16.49 2.84
C LEU A 349 -3.53 16.90 4.02
N HIS A 350 -4.61 17.62 3.75
CA HIS A 350 -5.56 18.02 4.78
C HIS A 350 -6.34 16.82 5.34
N LEU A 351 -6.70 15.84 4.50
CA LEU A 351 -7.29 14.58 4.98
C LEU A 351 -6.34 13.81 5.87
N GLU A 352 -5.06 13.74 5.53
CA GLU A 352 -4.02 13.11 6.36
C GLU A 352 -3.87 13.81 7.72
N ARG A 353 -4.10 15.12 7.77
CA ARG A 353 -4.06 15.96 8.98
C ARG A 353 -5.41 16.03 9.72
N ASN A 354 -6.32 15.11 9.46
CA ASN A 354 -7.62 15.00 10.14
C ASN A 354 -8.61 16.14 9.84
N ALA A 355 -8.55 16.79 8.69
CA ALA A 355 -9.56 17.78 8.32
C ALA A 355 -10.95 17.13 8.21
N HIS A 356 -11.98 17.93 8.50
CA HIS A 356 -13.38 17.50 8.37
C HIS A 356 -13.73 17.31 6.89
N ALA A 357 -13.99 16.07 6.47
CA ALA A 357 -14.13 15.68 5.08
C ALA A 357 -15.19 16.49 4.33
N ARG A 358 -16.40 16.64 4.90
CA ARG A 358 -17.50 17.38 4.24
C ARG A 358 -17.11 18.84 3.91
N LEU A 359 -16.45 19.52 4.85
CA LEU A 359 -15.99 20.91 4.63
C LEU A 359 -14.86 20.97 3.61
N LEU A 360 -13.94 20.01 3.69
CA LEU A 360 -12.82 19.90 2.77
C LEU A 360 -13.30 19.71 1.32
N PHE A 361 -14.17 18.73 1.07
CA PHE A 361 -14.68 18.44 -0.28
C PHE A 361 -15.59 19.56 -0.80
N HIS A 362 -16.39 20.19 0.06
CA HIS A 362 -17.17 21.37 -0.32
C HIS A 362 -16.27 22.51 -0.79
N ASN A 363 -15.22 22.83 -0.04
CA ASN A 363 -14.24 23.84 -0.43
C ASN A 363 -13.51 23.46 -1.73
N LEU A 364 -13.08 22.18 -1.85
CA LEU A 364 -12.41 21.67 -3.03
C LEU A 364 -13.28 21.85 -4.29
N VAL A 365 -14.57 21.46 -4.24
CA VAL A 365 -15.50 21.60 -5.37
C VAL A 365 -15.65 23.07 -5.78
N ASN A 366 -15.75 23.99 -4.82
CA ASN A 366 -15.85 25.43 -5.12
C ASN A 366 -14.58 25.95 -5.81
N ARG A 367 -13.39 25.58 -5.32
CA ARG A 367 -12.10 25.97 -5.94
C ARG A 367 -11.93 25.36 -7.33
N LEU A 368 -12.40 24.12 -7.53
CA LEU A 368 -12.41 23.46 -8.84
C LEU A 368 -13.39 24.18 -9.79
N HIS A 369 -14.56 24.59 -9.30
CA HIS A 369 -15.52 25.37 -10.06
C HIS A 369 -14.89 26.67 -10.60
N GLU A 370 -14.20 27.44 -9.76
CA GLU A 370 -13.48 28.66 -10.18
C GLU A 370 -12.40 28.34 -11.23
N THR A 371 -11.70 27.24 -11.08
CA THR A 371 -10.63 26.83 -12.01
C THR A 371 -11.16 26.37 -13.36
N LEU A 372 -12.33 25.73 -13.39
CA LEU A 372 -12.94 25.18 -14.61
C LEU A 372 -13.75 26.21 -15.41
N ARG A 373 -14.21 27.26 -14.78
CA ARG A 373 -14.95 28.35 -15.50
C ARG A 373 -14.12 28.86 -16.68
N PRO A 374 -14.75 29.13 -17.83
CA PRO A 374 -14.09 29.86 -18.89
C PRO A 374 -13.68 31.23 -18.34
N GLU A 375 -12.44 31.64 -18.58
CA GLU A 375 -12.01 33.00 -18.32
C GLU A 375 -12.92 33.92 -19.15
N LEU A 376 -13.76 34.68 -18.46
CA LEU A 376 -14.45 35.78 -19.10
C LEU A 376 -13.35 36.76 -19.56
N HIS A 377 -13.05 36.73 -20.85
CA HIS A 377 -12.18 37.73 -21.45
C HIS A 377 -12.77 39.10 -21.12
N GLN A 378 -12.11 39.82 -20.19
CA GLN A 378 -12.25 41.26 -20.02
C GLN A 378 -11.54 41.97 -21.17
#